data_8dbe88e396ecf1e70f0e7353df8bf15b
#
_entry.id   8dbe88e396ecf1e70f0e7353df8bf15b
#
_cell.length_a   1.000
_cell.length_b   1.000
_cell.length_c   1.000
_cell.angle_alpha   90.00
_cell.angle_beta   90.00
_cell.angle_gamma   90.00
#
_symmetry.space_group_name_H-M   'P 1'
#
loop_
_entity.id
_entity.type
_entity.pdbx_description
1 polymer ?
#
loop_
_entity_poly.entity_id
_entity_poly.type
_entity_poly.pdbx_seq_one_letter_code
_entity_poly.pdbx_strand_id
1 'polypeptide(L)'
;MKTKSTRIPKEMAEAIGLVEREEQIEESTAMRKLIRMGFEVYVGNLYKEGKITLRRASQLLHRNQLEVMDLFLETGIKGNVSASDVIASLDRFARGKST
;
A
#
# COMPACT_ATOMS: atom_id res chain seq x y z
N MET A 1 -17.29 -1.88 -13.68
CA MET A 1 -17.38 -2.57 -12.40
C MET A 1 -18.75 -2.42 -11.78
N LYS A 2 -19.25 -3.46 -11.24
CA LYS A 2 -20.56 -3.41 -10.64
C LYS A 2 -20.52 -2.76 -9.29
N THR A 3 -21.44 -1.85 -9.10
CA THR A 3 -21.62 -1.24 -7.80
C THR A 3 -22.54 -2.14 -7.00
N LYS A 4 -22.07 -2.55 -5.86
CA LYS A 4 -22.91 -3.35 -4.98
C LYS A 4 -23.31 -2.54 -3.79
N SER A 5 -24.56 -2.68 -3.44
CA SER A 5 -25.07 -2.11 -2.24
C SER A 5 -24.54 -2.95 -1.07
N THR A 6 -23.42 -2.54 -0.52
CA THR A 6 -22.80 -3.28 0.56
C THR A 6 -22.97 -2.51 1.86
N ARG A 7 -23.45 -3.21 2.87
CA ARG A 7 -23.54 -2.61 4.18
C ARG A 7 -22.14 -2.43 4.76
N ILE A 8 -21.87 -1.22 5.21
CA ILE A 8 -20.61 -0.93 5.87
C ILE A 8 -20.80 -1.19 7.36
N PRO A 9 -19.97 -2.04 7.96
CA PRO A 9 -20.06 -2.28 9.39
C PRO A 9 -19.89 -0.98 10.18
N LYS A 10 -20.47 -0.96 11.37
CA LYS A 10 -20.48 0.24 12.20
C LYS A 10 -19.07 0.74 12.47
N GLU A 11 -18.16 -0.16 12.78
CA GLU A 11 -16.78 0.24 13.08
C GLU A 11 -16.09 0.86 11.88
N MET A 12 -16.44 0.43 10.68
CA MET A 12 -15.88 1.04 9.46
C MET A 12 -16.49 2.41 9.20
N ALA A 13 -17.80 2.56 9.48
CA ALA A 13 -18.46 3.84 9.36
C ALA A 13 -17.84 4.84 10.34
N GLU A 14 -17.51 4.39 11.53
CA GLU A 14 -16.85 5.24 12.52
C GLU A 14 -15.46 5.65 12.06
N ALA A 15 -14.72 4.74 11.44
CA ALA A 15 -13.39 5.05 10.90
C ALA A 15 -13.48 6.10 9.80
N ILE A 16 -14.47 5.95 8.92
CA ILE A 16 -14.67 6.93 7.84
C ILE A 16 -15.02 8.28 8.44
N GLY A 17 -15.89 8.31 9.44
CA GLY A 17 -16.27 9.55 10.11
C GLY A 17 -15.08 10.23 10.79
N LEU A 18 -14.20 9.46 11.37
CA LEU A 18 -12.99 10.00 11.98
C LEU A 18 -12.13 10.70 10.94
N VAL A 19 -11.90 10.06 9.80
CA VAL A 19 -11.09 10.63 8.74
C VAL A 19 -11.72 11.90 8.19
N GLU A 20 -13.05 11.89 8.02
CA GLU A 20 -13.75 13.08 7.55
C GLU A 20 -13.49 14.27 8.47
N ARG A 21 -13.57 14.04 9.78
CA ARG A 21 -13.38 15.11 10.75
C ARG A 21 -11.93 15.55 10.85
N GLU A 22 -11.02 14.59 10.88
CA GLU A 22 -9.60 14.90 11.04
C GLU A 22 -9.03 15.64 9.84
N GLU A 23 -9.48 15.28 8.65
CA GLU A 23 -8.94 15.86 7.42
C GLU A 23 -9.89 16.83 6.74
N GLN A 24 -11.07 17.00 7.31
CA GLN A 24 -12.09 17.90 6.77
C GLN A 24 -12.36 17.64 5.29
N ILE A 25 -12.67 16.39 5.00
CA ILE A 25 -12.96 15.94 3.65
C ILE A 25 -14.33 15.25 3.64
N GLU A 26 -14.87 15.08 2.44
CA GLU A 26 -16.16 14.42 2.27
C GLU A 26 -16.07 12.93 2.51
N GLU A 27 -17.20 12.33 2.77
CA GLU A 27 -17.30 10.89 3.02
C GLU A 27 -16.69 10.08 1.88
N SER A 28 -17.03 10.41 0.63
CA SER A 28 -16.50 9.64 -0.50
C SER A 28 -14.99 9.75 -0.59
N THR A 29 -14.44 10.91 -0.32
CA THR A 29 -13.00 11.12 -0.32
C THR A 29 -12.33 10.34 0.81
N ALA A 30 -12.96 10.35 1.98
CA ALA A 30 -12.45 9.59 3.12
C ALA A 30 -12.45 8.09 2.82
N MET A 31 -13.51 7.60 2.21
CA MET A 31 -13.59 6.19 1.82
C MET A 31 -12.50 5.82 0.82
N ARG A 32 -12.31 6.66 -0.20
CA ARG A 32 -11.26 6.40 -1.19
C ARG A 32 -9.89 6.36 -0.56
N LYS A 33 -9.65 7.28 0.36
CA LYS A 33 -8.36 7.32 1.04
C LYS A 33 -8.12 6.04 1.83
N LEU A 34 -9.11 5.62 2.61
CA LEU A 34 -8.97 4.43 3.42
C LEU A 34 -8.83 3.17 2.56
N ILE A 35 -9.57 3.10 1.46
CA ILE A 35 -9.47 1.96 0.54
C ILE A 35 -8.09 1.92 -0.07
N ARG A 36 -7.57 3.08 -0.49
CA ARG A 36 -6.23 3.13 -1.08
C ARG A 36 -5.18 2.67 -0.08
N MET A 37 -5.24 3.18 1.14
CA MET A 37 -4.29 2.80 2.18
C MET A 37 -4.36 1.30 2.46
N GLY A 38 -5.56 0.77 2.53
CA GLY A 38 -5.74 -0.66 2.74
C GLY A 38 -5.20 -1.49 1.59
N PHE A 39 -5.42 -1.03 0.37
CA PHE A 39 -4.92 -1.73 -0.81
C PHE A 39 -3.39 -1.72 -0.83
N GLU A 40 -2.80 -0.59 -0.47
CA GLU A 40 -1.34 -0.50 -0.42
C GLU A 40 -0.75 -1.50 0.58
N VAL A 41 -1.38 -1.61 1.73
CA VAL A 41 -0.93 -2.57 2.74
C VAL A 41 -1.13 -4.01 2.24
N TYR A 42 -2.26 -4.27 1.63
CA TYR A 42 -2.57 -5.60 1.12
C TYR A 42 -1.54 -6.03 0.06
N VAL A 43 -1.25 -5.15 -0.88
CA VAL A 43 -0.26 -5.43 -1.93
C VAL A 43 1.12 -5.62 -1.30
N GLY A 44 1.45 -4.79 -0.30
CA GLY A 44 2.71 -4.93 0.40
C GLY A 44 2.86 -6.28 1.07
N ASN A 45 1.78 -6.78 1.66
CA ASN A 45 1.79 -8.09 2.29
C ASN A 45 1.96 -9.20 1.28
N LEU A 46 1.33 -9.08 0.11
CA LEU A 46 1.51 -10.06 -0.96
C LEU A 46 2.97 -10.10 -1.41
N TYR A 47 3.58 -8.95 -1.55
CA TYR A 47 4.98 -8.86 -1.91
C TYR A 47 5.86 -9.50 -0.83
N LYS A 48 5.60 -9.17 0.42
CA LYS A 48 6.35 -9.72 1.54
C LYS A 48 6.27 -11.25 1.59
N GLU A 49 5.11 -11.78 1.27
CA GLU A 49 4.88 -13.22 1.28
C GLU A 49 5.41 -13.92 0.02
N GLY A 50 5.96 -13.16 -0.89
CA GLY A 50 6.50 -13.74 -2.11
C GLY A 50 5.47 -14.09 -3.16
N LYS A 51 4.24 -13.64 -2.98
CA LYS A 51 3.16 -13.97 -3.91
C LYS A 51 3.18 -13.12 -5.16
N ILE A 52 3.79 -11.94 -5.09
CA ILE A 52 3.96 -11.06 -6.24
C ILE A 52 5.36 -10.47 -6.20
N THR A 53 5.82 -10.03 -7.37
CA THR A 53 7.11 -9.37 -7.48
C THR A 53 6.94 -7.88 -7.21
N LEU A 54 8.07 -7.21 -6.98
CA LEU A 54 8.06 -5.75 -6.83
C LEU A 54 7.52 -5.09 -8.10
N ARG A 55 7.86 -5.64 -9.26
CA ARG A 55 7.36 -5.13 -10.52
C ARG A 55 5.84 -5.23 -10.58
N ARG A 56 5.29 -6.37 -10.15
CA ARG A 56 3.83 -6.54 -10.14
C ARG A 56 3.19 -5.57 -9.16
N ALA A 57 3.80 -5.40 -7.99
CA ALA A 57 3.29 -4.44 -7.01
C ALA A 57 3.27 -3.03 -7.59
N SER A 58 4.32 -2.65 -8.31
CA SER A 58 4.37 -1.32 -8.91
C SER A 58 3.27 -1.14 -9.96
N GLN A 59 2.98 -2.19 -10.73
CA GLN A 59 1.88 -2.13 -11.70
C GLN A 59 0.54 -1.98 -11.00
N LEU A 60 0.32 -2.73 -9.93
CA LEU A 60 -0.94 -2.68 -9.19
C LEU A 60 -1.16 -1.33 -8.54
N LEU A 61 -0.10 -0.72 -8.04
CA LEU A 61 -0.19 0.55 -7.32
C LEU A 61 0.02 1.77 -8.22
N HIS A 62 0.29 1.54 -9.50
CA HIS A 62 0.52 2.62 -10.47
C HIS A 62 1.63 3.55 -10.01
N ARG A 63 2.72 2.96 -9.52
CA ARG A 63 3.91 3.69 -9.06
C ARG A 63 5.14 2.98 -9.56
N ASN A 64 6.27 3.69 -9.66
CA ASN A 64 7.51 3.03 -10.04
C ASN A 64 8.03 2.21 -8.84
N GLN A 65 9.01 1.35 -9.11
CA GLN A 65 9.48 0.40 -8.09
C GLN A 65 10.13 1.08 -6.89
N LEU A 66 10.83 2.19 -7.12
CA LEU A 66 11.44 2.93 -6.02
C LEU A 66 10.37 3.54 -5.11
N GLU A 67 9.33 4.10 -5.72
CA GLU A 67 8.24 4.66 -4.96
C GLU A 67 7.53 3.59 -4.14
N VAL A 68 7.39 2.39 -4.71
CA VAL A 68 6.75 1.29 -4.00
C VAL A 68 7.59 0.86 -2.81
N MET A 69 8.92 0.79 -2.99
CA MET A 69 9.80 0.45 -1.88
C MET A 69 9.69 1.47 -0.76
N ASP A 70 9.69 2.75 -1.10
CA ASP A 70 9.52 3.81 -0.10
C ASP A 70 8.19 3.66 0.62
N LEU A 71 7.13 3.42 -0.13
CA LEU A 71 5.81 3.26 0.43
C LEU A 71 5.77 2.09 1.42
N PHE A 72 6.36 0.96 1.05
CA PHE A 72 6.37 -0.20 1.93
C PHE A 72 7.13 0.08 3.22
N LEU A 73 8.24 0.79 3.13
CA LEU A 73 9.00 1.17 4.32
C LEU A 73 8.19 2.09 5.21
N GLU A 74 7.49 3.06 4.63
CA GLU A 74 6.70 4.01 5.39
C GLU A 74 5.49 3.38 6.05
N THR A 75 4.88 2.40 5.41
CA THR A 75 3.65 1.80 5.92
C THR A 75 3.89 0.69 6.92
N GLY A 76 5.15 0.43 7.25
CA GLY A 76 5.46 -0.59 8.26
C GLY A 76 5.67 -1.98 7.70
N ILE A 77 5.63 -2.15 6.39
CA ILE A 77 5.92 -3.45 5.78
C ILE A 77 7.32 -3.89 6.20
N LYS A 78 8.21 -2.93 6.42
CA LYS A 78 9.56 -3.22 6.89
C LYS A 78 9.59 -3.98 8.21
N GLY A 79 8.54 -3.88 9.00
CA GLY A 79 8.45 -4.65 10.23
C GLY A 79 8.49 -6.14 9.98
N ASN A 80 8.17 -6.54 8.75
CA ASN A 80 8.16 -7.92 8.33
C ASN A 80 9.24 -8.19 7.29
N VAL A 81 10.00 -7.16 6.95
CA VAL A 81 11.10 -7.24 5.98
C VAL A 81 12.34 -6.78 6.74
N SER A 82 13.34 -7.63 6.85
CA SER A 82 14.54 -7.30 7.59
C SER A 82 15.32 -6.18 6.90
N ALA A 83 16.14 -5.47 7.68
CA ALA A 83 16.99 -4.44 7.11
C ALA A 83 17.91 -5.00 6.03
N SER A 84 18.42 -6.22 6.25
CA SER A 84 19.27 -6.84 5.25
C SER A 84 18.53 -7.14 3.96
N ASP A 85 17.24 -7.48 4.04
CA ASP A 85 16.45 -7.71 2.84
C ASP A 85 16.28 -6.42 2.04
N VAL A 86 16.06 -5.31 2.73
CA VAL A 86 15.93 -4.01 2.09
C VAL A 86 17.23 -3.63 1.42
N ILE A 87 18.34 -3.77 2.13
CA ILE A 87 19.65 -3.45 1.61
C ILE A 87 19.96 -4.32 0.38
N ALA A 88 19.65 -5.61 0.46
CA ALA A 88 19.88 -6.51 -0.66
C ALA A 88 19.06 -6.09 -1.88
N SER A 89 17.83 -5.66 -1.69
CA SER A 89 16.98 -5.22 -2.78
C SER A 89 17.54 -3.96 -3.45
N LEU A 90 18.00 -3.01 -2.63
CA LEU A 90 18.58 -1.78 -3.15
C LEU A 90 19.89 -2.06 -3.89
N ASP A 91 20.67 -2.97 -3.35
CA ASP A 91 21.95 -3.34 -3.97
C ASP A 91 21.70 -3.99 -5.34
N ARG A 92 20.75 -4.90 -5.44
CA ARG A 92 20.39 -5.51 -6.70
C ARG A 92 19.90 -4.49 -7.72
N PHE A 93 19.14 -3.52 -7.25
CA PHE A 93 18.63 -2.46 -8.10
C PHE A 93 19.79 -1.64 -8.67
N ALA A 94 20.72 -1.28 -7.81
CA ALA A 94 21.89 -0.50 -8.23
C ALA A 94 22.76 -1.28 -9.22
N ARG A 95 22.94 -2.58 -8.97
CA ARG A 95 23.71 -3.42 -9.89
C ARG A 95 23.04 -3.58 -11.23
N GLY A 96 21.70 -3.69 -11.22
CA GLY A 96 20.96 -3.78 -12.46
C GLY A 96 21.14 -2.56 -13.33
N LYS A 97 21.34 -1.40 -12.71
CA LYS A 97 21.57 -0.17 -13.46
C LYS A 97 22.95 -0.09 -14.06
N SER A 98 23.91 -0.73 -13.43
CA SER A 98 25.30 -0.63 -13.89
C SER A 98 25.61 -1.64 -14.99
N THR A 99 24.70 -2.52 -15.28
CA THR A 99 24.87 -3.47 -16.40
C THR A 99 24.00 -3.09 -17.60
#